data_3c9c0a4e7befd4e4b4e7bec5e3b212f4
#
_entry.id   3c9c0a4e7befd4e4b4e7bec5e3b212f4
#
_cell.length_a   1.000
_cell.length_b   1.000
_cell.length_c   1.000
_cell.angle_alpha   90.00
_cell.angle_beta   90.00
_cell.angle_gamma   90.00
#
_symmetry.space_group_name_H-M   'P 1'
#
loop_
_entity.id
_entity.type
_entity.pdbx_description
1 polymer ?
#
loop_
_entity_poly.entity_id
_entity_poly.type
_entity_poly.pdbx_seq_one_letter_code
_entity_poly.pdbx_strand_id
1 'polypeptide(L)'
;MTDPWTREIMVEKGLPPDRVRVTGFPVNPGLGALARERPVSWKAGEPFRVLYFAQRSARHARAELEAMLEADPSIRVTCILGRRFRRIYPHIRDLRARYGHRLAVRGWTRRVPSYLAASHVVVGKAGGATVHEVLASARPMLVNFLLPGQEEGNARLLEKLGGGRHVPDARALAAALREMVEEGGAPWRRMHENLVKAEMTGGSGKIADLVLKLAEERTN
;
A
#
# COMPACT_ATOMS: atom_id res chain seq x y z
N MET A 1 -6.88 -5.06 -18.19
CA MET A 1 -5.74 -4.30 -17.62
C MET A 1 -6.14 -3.64 -16.31
N THR A 2 -5.19 -3.30 -15.48
CA THR A 2 -5.44 -2.75 -14.13
C THR A 2 -5.93 -1.31 -14.14
N ASP A 3 -5.54 -0.53 -15.15
CA ASP A 3 -5.82 0.90 -15.24
C ASP A 3 -5.67 1.41 -16.69
N PRO A 4 -6.20 2.60 -17.02
CA PRO A 4 -6.12 3.18 -18.36
C PRO A 4 -4.69 3.40 -18.86
N TRP A 5 -3.78 3.83 -18.00
CA TRP A 5 -2.39 4.08 -18.36
C TRP A 5 -1.67 2.78 -18.79
N THR A 6 -1.87 1.69 -18.03
CA THR A 6 -1.36 0.37 -18.43
C THR A 6 -1.94 -0.07 -19.77
N ARG A 7 -3.23 0.21 -20.04
CA ARG A 7 -3.86 -0.06 -21.33
C ARG A 7 -3.17 0.70 -22.47
N GLU A 8 -2.92 1.98 -22.30
CA GLU A 8 -2.24 2.82 -23.30
C GLU A 8 -0.88 2.23 -23.67
N ILE A 9 -0.04 1.92 -22.68
CA ILE A 9 1.27 1.30 -22.88
C ILE A 9 1.17 -0.02 -23.67
N MET A 10 0.16 -0.84 -23.37
CA MET A 10 0.00 -2.13 -24.05
C MET A 10 -0.47 -1.97 -25.51
N VAL A 11 -1.31 -0.98 -25.77
CA VAL A 11 -1.73 -0.62 -27.14
C VAL A 11 -0.57 -0.06 -27.94
N GLU A 12 0.24 0.84 -27.35
CA GLU A 12 1.47 1.36 -27.97
C GLU A 12 2.48 0.25 -28.30
N LYS A 13 2.49 -0.84 -27.53
CA LYS A 13 3.30 -2.04 -27.77
C LYS A 13 2.69 -3.01 -28.80
N GLY A 14 1.59 -2.64 -29.45
CA GLY A 14 1.01 -3.37 -30.56
C GLY A 14 -0.18 -4.29 -30.20
N LEU A 15 -0.72 -4.23 -28.98
CA LEU A 15 -1.95 -4.96 -28.69
C LEU A 15 -3.16 -4.25 -29.31
N PRO A 16 -4.08 -4.98 -30.01
CA PRO A 16 -5.28 -4.40 -30.58
C PRO A 16 -6.15 -3.69 -29.52
N PRO A 17 -6.53 -2.41 -29.72
CA PRO A 17 -7.24 -1.62 -28.72
C PRO A 17 -8.60 -2.21 -28.29
N ASP A 18 -9.28 -2.89 -29.22
CA ASP A 18 -10.58 -3.55 -29.02
C ASP A 18 -10.47 -4.80 -28.13
N ARG A 19 -9.28 -5.41 -28.08
CA ARG A 19 -8.98 -6.60 -27.27
C ARG A 19 -8.42 -6.28 -25.88
N VAL A 20 -8.13 -5.01 -25.58
CA VAL A 20 -7.56 -4.58 -24.29
C VAL A 20 -8.61 -3.85 -23.46
N ARG A 21 -9.14 -4.51 -22.47
CA ARG A 21 -10.18 -3.98 -21.57
C ARG A 21 -9.59 -3.56 -20.24
N VAL A 22 -10.04 -2.42 -19.70
CA VAL A 22 -9.70 -1.95 -18.34
C VAL A 22 -10.77 -2.46 -17.38
N THR A 23 -10.41 -3.42 -16.55
CA THR A 23 -11.29 -4.01 -15.53
C THR A 23 -10.95 -3.58 -14.11
N GLY A 24 -9.74 -3.07 -13.91
CA GLY A 24 -9.14 -2.94 -12.58
C GLY A 24 -8.46 -4.24 -12.13
N PHE A 25 -7.79 -4.18 -10.98
CA PHE A 25 -7.13 -5.33 -10.37
C PHE A 25 -8.12 -6.12 -9.48
N PRO A 26 -8.07 -7.47 -9.46
CA PRO A 26 -8.98 -8.29 -8.64
C PRO A 26 -8.58 -8.28 -7.16
N VAL A 27 -8.85 -7.20 -6.46
CA VAL A 27 -8.71 -7.12 -4.99
C VAL A 27 -9.95 -7.71 -4.30
N ASN A 28 -9.80 -8.06 -3.03
CA ASN A 28 -10.92 -8.49 -2.20
C ASN A 28 -12.01 -7.40 -2.17
N PRO A 29 -13.25 -7.69 -2.62
CA PRO A 29 -14.33 -6.68 -2.66
C PRO A 29 -14.62 -6.02 -1.31
N GLY A 30 -14.47 -6.76 -0.21
CA GLY A 30 -14.66 -6.25 1.14
C GLY A 30 -13.64 -5.19 1.56
N LEU A 31 -12.49 -5.10 0.89
CA LEU A 31 -11.47 -4.11 1.24
C LEU A 31 -11.95 -2.68 0.98
N GLY A 32 -12.50 -2.42 -0.19
CA GLY A 32 -13.05 -1.10 -0.54
C GLY A 32 -14.26 -0.72 0.32
N ALA A 33 -15.13 -1.68 0.65
CA ALA A 33 -16.25 -1.47 1.56
C ALA A 33 -15.76 -1.08 2.96
N LEU A 34 -14.82 -1.85 3.52
CA LEU A 34 -14.23 -1.58 4.84
C LEU A 34 -13.52 -0.22 4.91
N ALA A 35 -12.87 0.20 3.84
CA ALA A 35 -12.21 1.50 3.77
C ALA A 35 -13.22 2.66 3.73
N ARG A 36 -14.38 2.48 3.09
CA ARG A 36 -15.48 3.47 3.09
C ARG A 36 -16.21 3.53 4.42
N GLU A 37 -16.49 2.39 5.05
CA GLU A 37 -17.15 2.33 6.37
C GLU A 37 -16.27 2.93 7.48
N ARG A 38 -14.96 2.90 7.30
CA ARG A 38 -13.98 3.44 8.25
C ARG A 38 -13.09 4.46 7.56
N PRO A 39 -13.63 5.64 7.21
CA PRO A 39 -12.84 6.68 6.60
C PRO A 39 -11.69 7.05 7.54
N VAL A 40 -10.50 7.13 6.97
CA VAL A 40 -9.31 7.51 7.73
C VAL A 40 -9.24 9.03 7.78
N SER A 41 -9.21 9.55 8.99
CA SER A 41 -8.86 10.93 9.28
C SER A 41 -7.69 10.96 10.27
N TRP A 42 -6.92 12.02 10.24
CA TRP A 42 -5.87 12.26 11.21
C TRP A 42 -5.79 13.75 11.53
N LYS A 43 -5.59 14.05 12.81
CA LYS A 43 -5.38 15.39 13.32
C LYS A 43 -4.08 15.43 14.12
N ALA A 44 -3.43 16.59 14.13
CA ALA A 44 -2.23 16.79 14.96
C ALA A 44 -2.53 16.43 16.42
N GLY A 45 -1.60 15.73 17.06
CA GLY A 45 -1.76 15.21 18.42
C GLY A 45 -2.36 13.79 18.52
N GLU A 46 -2.99 13.28 17.46
CA GLU A 46 -3.45 11.90 17.40
C GLU A 46 -2.33 10.94 16.94
N PRO A 47 -2.43 9.63 17.26
CA PRO A 47 -1.50 8.64 16.74
C PRO A 47 -1.53 8.54 15.21
N PHE A 48 -0.39 8.79 14.55
CA PHE A 48 -0.23 8.54 13.11
C PHE A 48 0.14 7.08 12.88
N ARG A 49 -0.77 6.30 12.30
CA ARG A 49 -0.68 4.84 12.19
C ARG A 49 -0.03 4.41 10.88
N VAL A 50 1.13 3.78 10.98
CA VAL A 50 1.91 3.21 9.88
C VAL A 50 1.72 1.69 9.86
N LEU A 51 1.31 1.13 8.72
CA LEU A 51 1.34 -0.30 8.46
C LEU A 51 2.62 -0.63 7.68
N TYR A 52 3.50 -1.40 8.28
CA TYR A 52 4.77 -1.77 7.68
C TYR A 52 4.84 -3.26 7.35
N PHE A 53 5.05 -3.58 6.08
CA PHE A 53 5.33 -4.95 5.60
C PHE A 53 6.85 -5.15 5.48
N ALA A 54 7.45 -5.83 6.45
CA ALA A 54 8.89 -6.09 6.48
C ALA A 54 9.27 -7.21 5.52
N GLN A 55 9.61 -6.86 4.29
CA GLN A 55 9.90 -7.83 3.21
C GLN A 55 11.40 -7.93 2.86
N ARG A 56 12.25 -7.13 3.48
CA ARG A 56 13.73 -7.16 3.33
C ARG A 56 14.40 -8.01 4.42
N SER A 57 15.71 -7.89 4.57
CA SER A 57 16.45 -8.60 5.63
C SER A 57 16.13 -8.04 7.03
N ALA A 58 16.51 -8.79 8.07
CA ALA A 58 16.34 -8.35 9.46
C ALA A 58 17.04 -7.01 9.73
N ARG A 59 18.24 -6.79 9.16
CA ARG A 59 19.00 -5.53 9.28
C ARG A 59 18.20 -4.35 8.71
N HIS A 60 17.61 -4.52 7.53
CA HIS A 60 16.79 -3.46 6.93
C HIS A 60 15.52 -3.21 7.75
N ALA A 61 14.84 -4.29 8.18
CA ALA A 61 13.63 -4.16 9.00
C ALA A 61 13.90 -3.40 10.30
N ARG A 62 15.05 -3.64 10.95
CA ARG A 62 15.47 -2.93 12.14
C ARG A 62 15.70 -1.45 11.86
N ALA A 63 16.54 -1.13 10.87
CA ALA A 63 16.86 0.26 10.52
C ALA A 63 15.61 1.06 10.10
N GLU A 64 14.72 0.46 9.33
CA GLU A 64 13.47 1.08 8.91
C GLU A 64 12.49 1.30 10.08
N LEU A 65 12.41 0.35 11.03
CA LEU A 65 11.59 0.50 12.24
C LEU A 65 12.10 1.62 13.15
N GLU A 66 13.42 1.67 13.40
CA GLU A 66 14.05 2.74 14.17
C GLU A 66 13.78 4.10 13.50
N ALA A 67 14.04 4.21 12.19
CA ALA A 67 13.82 5.43 11.43
C ALA A 67 12.37 5.92 11.46
N MET A 68 11.39 5.01 11.33
CA MET A 68 9.96 5.35 11.42
C MET A 68 9.58 5.85 12.83
N LEU A 69 10.01 5.13 13.87
CA LEU A 69 9.64 5.43 15.25
C LEU A 69 10.35 6.68 15.81
N GLU A 70 11.49 7.05 15.23
CA GLU A 70 12.26 8.27 15.57
C GLU A 70 11.87 9.47 14.70
N ALA A 71 11.12 9.25 13.60
CA ALA A 71 10.70 10.33 12.72
C ALA A 71 9.78 11.34 13.42
N ASP A 72 8.80 10.86 14.19
CA ASP A 72 7.88 11.71 14.97
C ASP A 72 7.27 10.95 16.17
N PRO A 73 7.06 11.59 17.33
CA PRO A 73 6.48 10.96 18.51
C PRO A 73 5.05 10.43 18.32
N SER A 74 4.26 10.98 17.40
CA SER A 74 2.89 10.55 17.10
C SER A 74 2.86 9.20 16.38
N ILE A 75 3.95 8.81 15.71
CA ILE A 75 3.99 7.61 14.86
C ILE A 75 3.80 6.33 15.70
N ARG A 76 2.89 5.49 15.24
CA ARG A 76 2.62 4.14 15.74
C ARG A 76 2.76 3.15 14.59
N VAL A 77 3.61 2.16 14.74
CA VAL A 77 3.93 1.19 13.68
C VAL A 77 3.31 -0.17 14.00
N THR A 78 2.52 -0.69 13.07
CA THR A 78 2.15 -2.10 13.03
C THR A 78 3.03 -2.79 11.99
N CYS A 79 4.02 -3.57 12.45
CA CYS A 79 4.94 -4.30 11.60
C CYS A 79 4.43 -5.73 11.34
N ILE A 80 4.21 -6.07 10.07
CA ILE A 80 3.83 -7.43 9.65
C ILE A 80 5.05 -8.12 9.05
N LEU A 81 5.55 -9.14 9.73
CA LEU A 81 6.68 -9.97 9.32
C LEU A 81 6.26 -11.16 8.44
N GLY A 82 4.96 -11.47 8.43
CA GLY A 82 4.43 -12.60 7.69
C GLY A 82 5.08 -13.92 8.09
N ARG A 83 5.38 -14.78 7.10
CA ARG A 83 6.05 -16.07 7.32
C ARG A 83 7.50 -15.93 7.77
N ARG A 84 8.08 -14.72 7.68
CA ARG A 84 9.46 -14.43 8.12
C ARG A 84 9.58 -14.13 9.62
N PHE A 85 8.51 -14.22 10.39
CA PHE A 85 8.48 -13.87 11.81
C PHE A 85 9.64 -14.50 12.60
N ARG A 86 9.83 -15.82 12.52
CA ARG A 86 10.92 -16.52 13.24
C ARG A 86 12.31 -16.02 12.87
N ARG A 87 12.50 -15.58 11.63
CA ARG A 87 13.79 -15.10 11.12
C ARG A 87 14.09 -13.65 11.51
N ILE A 88 13.08 -12.79 11.54
CA ILE A 88 13.26 -11.33 11.71
C ILE A 88 13.05 -10.92 13.17
N TYR A 89 12.04 -11.47 13.84
CA TYR A 89 11.65 -11.05 15.18
C TYR A 89 12.79 -11.04 16.23
N PRO A 90 13.70 -12.04 16.28
CA PRO A 90 14.82 -12.00 17.23
C PRO A 90 15.70 -10.77 17.13
N HIS A 91 15.81 -10.16 15.94
CA HIS A 91 16.65 -8.98 15.67
C HIS A 91 15.95 -7.64 15.95
N ILE A 92 14.66 -7.63 16.26
CA ILE A 92 13.88 -6.41 16.51
C ILE A 92 13.09 -6.45 17.81
N ARG A 93 13.18 -7.55 18.58
CA ARG A 93 12.40 -7.73 19.82
C ARG A 93 12.69 -6.66 20.87
N ASP A 94 13.92 -6.19 20.94
CA ASP A 94 14.37 -5.11 21.83
C ASP A 94 13.72 -3.77 21.47
N LEU A 95 13.45 -3.50 20.20
CA LEU A 95 12.73 -2.30 19.78
C LEU A 95 11.31 -2.26 20.37
N ARG A 96 10.67 -3.42 20.51
CA ARG A 96 9.37 -3.50 21.16
C ARG A 96 9.44 -3.10 22.64
N ALA A 97 10.50 -3.46 23.35
CA ALA A 97 10.72 -3.03 24.71
C ALA A 97 11.02 -1.52 24.77
N ARG A 98 11.86 -1.02 23.86
CA ARG A 98 12.25 0.41 23.78
C ARG A 98 11.09 1.33 23.45
N TYR A 99 10.25 0.97 22.46
CA TYR A 99 9.17 1.84 21.95
C TYR A 99 7.78 1.50 22.51
N GLY A 100 7.67 0.40 23.29
CA GLY A 100 6.43 0.03 24.00
C GLY A 100 5.21 -0.06 23.08
N HIS A 101 4.15 0.66 23.44
CA HIS A 101 2.89 0.67 22.71
C HIS A 101 2.96 1.30 21.30
N ARG A 102 4.09 1.95 20.97
CA ARG A 102 4.30 2.54 19.64
C ARG A 102 4.64 1.49 18.58
N LEU A 103 5.06 0.28 18.95
CA LEU A 103 5.43 -0.79 18.05
C LEU A 103 4.64 -2.07 18.32
N ALA A 104 3.75 -2.43 17.41
CA ALA A 104 3.10 -3.74 17.37
C ALA A 104 3.75 -4.62 16.30
N VAL A 105 4.16 -5.84 16.65
CA VAL A 105 4.74 -6.81 15.70
C VAL A 105 3.79 -7.99 15.54
N ARG A 106 3.57 -8.40 14.28
CA ARG A 106 2.69 -9.50 13.91
C ARG A 106 3.40 -10.46 12.96
N GLY A 107 3.12 -11.74 13.10
CA GLY A 107 3.51 -12.78 12.16
C GLY A 107 2.61 -12.79 10.93
N TRP A 108 2.38 -13.97 10.38
CA TRP A 108 1.42 -14.17 9.30
C TRP A 108 -0.02 -13.94 9.80
N THR A 109 -0.83 -13.23 8.98
CA THR A 109 -2.20 -12.89 9.34
C THR A 109 -3.11 -12.86 8.12
N ARG A 110 -4.37 -13.25 8.30
CA ARG A 110 -5.45 -13.05 7.32
C ARG A 110 -6.16 -11.70 7.46
N ARG A 111 -5.80 -10.92 8.49
CA ARG A 111 -6.46 -9.65 8.84
C ARG A 111 -5.82 -8.43 8.17
N VAL A 112 -5.09 -8.62 7.05
CA VAL A 112 -4.47 -7.52 6.29
C VAL A 112 -5.48 -6.43 5.94
N PRO A 113 -6.71 -6.72 5.46
CA PRO A 113 -7.73 -5.70 5.18
C PRO A 113 -8.03 -4.80 6.39
N SER A 114 -8.17 -5.40 7.58
CA SER A 114 -8.42 -4.63 8.81
C SER A 114 -7.25 -3.72 9.20
N TYR A 115 -6.01 -4.18 9.00
CA TYR A 115 -4.82 -3.37 9.25
C TYR A 115 -4.69 -2.22 8.24
N LEU A 116 -4.98 -2.47 6.95
CA LEU A 116 -5.03 -1.44 5.92
C LEU A 116 -6.08 -0.38 6.27
N ALA A 117 -7.30 -0.79 6.59
CA ALA A 117 -8.37 0.13 6.97
C ALA A 117 -8.05 0.99 8.20
N ALA A 118 -7.27 0.44 9.14
CA ALA A 118 -6.89 1.14 10.38
C ALA A 118 -5.63 2.02 10.24
N SER A 119 -4.90 1.95 9.11
CA SER A 119 -3.65 2.71 8.91
C SER A 119 -3.86 4.01 8.17
N HIS A 120 -2.96 4.98 8.38
CA HIS A 120 -2.90 6.23 7.61
C HIS A 120 -1.99 6.10 6.40
N VAL A 121 -0.89 5.36 6.51
CA VAL A 121 0.10 5.13 5.47
C VAL A 121 0.58 3.68 5.50
N VAL A 122 0.94 3.16 4.35
CA VAL A 122 1.53 1.83 4.19
C VAL A 122 3.00 1.97 3.78
N VAL A 123 3.87 1.18 4.39
CA VAL A 123 5.28 1.06 3.99
C VAL A 123 5.52 -0.38 3.55
N GLY A 124 6.07 -0.55 2.37
CA GLY A 124 6.32 -1.90 1.85
C GLY A 124 6.83 -1.93 0.42
N LYS A 125 6.92 -3.13 -0.11
CA LYS A 125 7.37 -3.42 -1.47
C LYS A 125 6.29 -3.07 -2.50
N ALA A 126 6.69 -2.60 -3.69
CA ALA A 126 5.78 -2.31 -4.81
C ALA A 126 5.19 -3.56 -5.51
N GLY A 127 4.87 -4.62 -4.76
CA GLY A 127 4.24 -5.82 -5.30
C GLY A 127 2.81 -5.58 -5.77
N GLY A 128 2.41 -6.16 -6.91
CA GLY A 128 1.12 -5.89 -7.55
C GLY A 128 -0.08 -6.03 -6.62
N ALA A 129 -0.20 -7.13 -5.87
CA ALA A 129 -1.31 -7.31 -4.94
C ALA A 129 -1.32 -6.22 -3.85
N THR A 130 -0.19 -5.95 -3.20
CA THR A 130 -0.09 -4.96 -2.13
C THR A 130 -0.44 -3.56 -2.63
N VAL A 131 0.11 -3.15 -3.79
CA VAL A 131 -0.16 -1.83 -4.37
C VAL A 131 -1.65 -1.67 -4.68
N HIS A 132 -2.28 -2.66 -5.31
CA HIS A 132 -3.69 -2.54 -5.65
C HIS A 132 -4.62 -2.65 -4.43
N GLU A 133 -4.26 -3.39 -3.39
CA GLU A 133 -4.97 -3.37 -2.10
C GLU A 133 -4.87 -2.00 -1.42
N VAL A 134 -3.69 -1.38 -1.47
CA VAL A 134 -3.44 -0.02 -0.98
C VAL A 134 -4.26 1.02 -1.75
N LEU A 135 -4.26 0.96 -3.09
CA LEU A 135 -5.07 1.81 -3.96
C LEU A 135 -6.56 1.65 -3.68
N ALA A 136 -7.05 0.42 -3.59
CA ALA A 136 -8.46 0.12 -3.31
C ALA A 136 -8.92 0.58 -1.92
N SER A 137 -7.99 0.68 -0.96
CA SER A 137 -8.26 1.21 0.38
C SER A 137 -7.98 2.71 0.51
N ALA A 138 -7.56 3.39 -0.57
CA ALA A 138 -7.17 4.79 -0.60
C ALA A 138 -6.13 5.16 0.48
N ARG A 139 -5.16 4.27 0.73
CA ARG A 139 -4.08 4.53 1.70
C ARG A 139 -2.82 5.01 0.97
N PRO A 140 -2.23 6.15 1.31
CA PRO A 140 -0.91 6.53 0.81
C PRO A 140 0.13 5.44 1.06
N MET A 141 1.09 5.28 0.12
CA MET A 141 2.13 4.26 0.24
C MET A 141 3.53 4.82 0.04
N LEU A 142 4.43 4.47 0.94
CA LEU A 142 5.86 4.67 0.81
C LEU A 142 6.50 3.34 0.39
N VAL A 143 7.03 3.31 -0.84
CA VAL A 143 7.67 2.11 -1.40
C VAL A 143 9.12 2.07 -0.95
N ASN A 144 9.45 1.18 0.00
CA ASN A 144 10.81 1.04 0.54
C ASN A 144 11.67 0.01 -0.20
N PHE A 145 11.06 -0.75 -1.10
CA PHE A 145 11.75 -1.73 -1.91
C PHE A 145 10.93 -2.05 -3.17
N LEU A 146 11.61 -2.24 -4.28
CA LEU A 146 11.03 -2.75 -5.52
C LEU A 146 12.00 -3.71 -6.22
N LEU A 147 11.46 -4.67 -6.92
CA LEU A 147 12.22 -5.54 -7.79
C LEU A 147 12.37 -4.85 -9.15
N PRO A 148 13.59 -4.63 -9.63
CA PRO A 148 13.84 -3.97 -10.91
C PRO A 148 13.09 -4.66 -12.06
N GLY A 149 12.52 -3.87 -12.96
CA GLY A 149 11.74 -4.31 -14.10
C GLY A 149 10.33 -4.80 -13.76
N GLN A 150 10.17 -5.61 -12.73
CA GLN A 150 8.89 -6.26 -12.41
C GLN A 150 7.93 -5.36 -11.62
N GLU A 151 8.45 -4.52 -10.72
CA GLU A 151 7.64 -3.73 -9.78
C GLU A 151 7.70 -2.22 -10.04
N GLU A 152 8.54 -1.78 -10.98
CA GLU A 152 8.69 -0.35 -11.32
C GLU A 152 7.39 0.26 -11.83
N GLY A 153 6.63 -0.47 -12.64
CA GLY A 153 5.33 -0.01 -13.14
C GLY A 153 4.35 0.29 -12.01
N ASN A 154 4.34 -0.54 -10.96
CA ASN A 154 3.48 -0.34 -9.80
C ASN A 154 3.90 0.90 -8.97
N ALA A 155 5.21 1.12 -8.82
CA ALA A 155 5.72 2.31 -8.14
C ALA A 155 5.35 3.59 -8.92
N ARG A 156 5.56 3.58 -10.25
CA ARG A 156 5.18 4.68 -11.14
C ARG A 156 3.66 4.96 -11.13
N LEU A 157 2.83 3.93 -11.04
CA LEU A 157 1.38 4.10 -10.92
C LEU A 157 1.02 4.87 -9.64
N LEU A 158 1.61 4.50 -8.49
CA LEU A 158 1.42 5.19 -7.22
C LEU A 158 1.85 6.67 -7.30
N GLU A 159 3.00 6.94 -7.93
CA GLU A 159 3.52 8.30 -8.11
C GLU A 159 2.64 9.11 -9.05
N LYS A 160 2.22 8.54 -10.19
CA LYS A 160 1.32 9.19 -11.17
C LYS A 160 -0.02 9.57 -10.55
N LEU A 161 -0.55 8.72 -9.66
CA LEU A 161 -1.77 9.00 -8.91
C LEU A 161 -1.55 9.98 -7.74
N GLY A 162 -0.31 10.39 -7.47
CA GLY A 162 0.02 11.25 -6.32
C GLY A 162 -0.32 10.61 -4.98
N GLY A 163 -0.40 9.28 -4.92
CA GLY A 163 -0.77 8.50 -3.73
C GLY A 163 0.38 7.76 -3.07
N GLY A 164 1.59 7.85 -3.64
CA GLY A 164 2.78 7.20 -3.07
C GLY A 164 4.07 7.69 -3.71
N ARG A 165 5.18 7.26 -3.14
CA ARG A 165 6.52 7.53 -3.69
C ARG A 165 7.52 6.46 -3.25
N HIS A 166 8.60 6.34 -4.02
CA HIS A 166 9.74 5.50 -3.65
C HIS A 166 10.62 6.19 -2.60
N VAL A 167 10.98 5.44 -1.56
CA VAL A 167 11.88 5.85 -0.47
C VAL A 167 12.99 4.80 -0.36
N PRO A 168 14.18 5.03 -0.92
CA PRO A 168 15.18 3.99 -1.15
C PRO A 168 15.86 3.47 0.14
N ASP A 169 15.84 4.26 1.20
CA ASP A 169 16.53 3.95 2.46
C ASP A 169 15.76 4.46 3.69
N ALA A 170 16.26 4.10 4.88
CA ALA A 170 15.67 4.45 6.16
C ALA A 170 15.63 5.97 6.41
N ARG A 171 16.61 6.74 5.91
CA ARG A 171 16.67 8.20 6.04
C ARG A 171 15.56 8.86 5.21
N ALA A 172 15.44 8.45 3.95
CA ALA A 172 14.37 8.92 3.06
C ALA A 172 12.99 8.55 3.60
N LEU A 173 12.84 7.34 4.17
CA LEU A 173 11.61 6.90 4.82
C LEU A 173 11.23 7.78 6.01
N ALA A 174 12.18 8.08 6.91
CA ALA A 174 11.95 8.96 8.05
C ALA A 174 11.57 10.38 7.62
N ALA A 175 12.26 10.94 6.61
CA ALA A 175 11.97 12.26 6.06
C ALA A 175 10.54 12.31 5.45
N ALA A 176 10.17 11.28 4.69
CA ALA A 176 8.84 11.17 4.11
C ALA A 176 7.72 11.11 5.16
N LEU A 177 7.95 10.39 6.26
CA LEU A 177 6.98 10.29 7.34
C LEU A 177 6.86 11.61 8.14
N ARG A 178 7.97 12.31 8.38
CA ARG A 178 7.94 13.65 9.00
C ARG A 178 7.11 14.61 8.15
N GLU A 179 7.41 14.71 6.86
CA GLU A 179 6.65 15.53 5.93
C GLU A 179 5.14 15.22 5.96
N MET A 180 4.75 13.95 6.06
CA MET A 180 3.34 13.56 6.11
C MET A 180 2.59 14.09 7.33
N VAL A 181 3.27 14.30 8.46
CA VAL A 181 2.66 14.80 9.70
C VAL A 181 2.83 16.31 9.89
N GLU A 182 3.66 16.96 9.07
CA GLU A 182 3.82 18.41 9.04
C GLU A 182 2.53 19.13 8.66
N GLU A 183 2.41 20.39 8.97
CA GLU A 183 1.26 21.24 8.64
C GLU A 183 -0.09 20.61 9.05
N GLY A 184 -0.11 19.92 10.19
CA GLY A 184 -1.29 19.20 10.68
C GLY A 184 -1.74 18.07 9.75
N GLY A 185 -0.81 17.49 8.97
CA GLY A 185 -1.08 16.38 8.05
C GLY A 185 -1.56 16.77 6.66
N ALA A 186 -1.37 18.02 6.25
CA ALA A 186 -1.79 18.47 4.92
C ALA A 186 -1.12 17.68 3.77
N PRO A 187 0.18 17.36 3.81
CA PRO A 187 0.80 16.53 2.78
C PRO A 187 0.19 15.12 2.70
N TRP A 188 -0.05 14.48 3.85
CA TRP A 188 -0.74 13.19 3.90
C TRP A 188 -2.17 13.27 3.34
N ARG A 189 -2.96 14.29 3.73
CA ARG A 189 -4.34 14.46 3.23
C ARG A 189 -4.38 14.59 1.72
N ARG A 190 -3.49 15.40 1.11
CA ARG A 190 -3.40 15.50 -0.37
C ARG A 190 -3.19 14.15 -1.03
N MET A 191 -2.26 13.33 -0.52
CA MET A 191 -2.03 11.99 -1.06
C MET A 191 -3.26 11.07 -0.92
N HIS A 192 -3.90 11.11 0.24
CA HIS A 192 -5.13 10.34 0.49
C HIS A 192 -6.28 10.75 -0.43
N GLU A 193 -6.52 12.05 -0.57
CA GLU A 193 -7.57 12.59 -1.45
C GLU A 193 -7.35 12.24 -2.93
N ASN A 194 -6.11 12.25 -3.38
CA ASN A 194 -5.75 11.81 -4.73
C ASN A 194 -6.16 10.34 -4.97
N LEU A 195 -5.91 9.48 -4.00
CA LEU A 195 -6.30 8.07 -4.08
C LEU A 195 -7.82 7.86 -3.98
N VAL A 196 -8.51 8.65 -3.17
CA VAL A 196 -9.98 8.65 -3.12
C VAL A 196 -10.57 9.01 -4.49
N LYS A 197 -10.04 10.06 -5.14
CA LYS A 197 -10.48 10.50 -6.48
C LYS A 197 -10.17 9.46 -7.56
N ALA A 198 -9.10 8.69 -7.42
CA ALA A 198 -8.71 7.68 -8.40
C ALA A 198 -9.66 6.45 -8.43
N GLU A 199 -10.45 6.21 -7.39
CA GLU A 199 -11.49 5.15 -7.30
C GLU A 199 -11.06 3.76 -7.79
N MET A 200 -9.86 3.31 -7.43
CA MET A 200 -9.25 2.06 -7.89
C MET A 200 -9.88 0.81 -7.24
N THR A 201 -11.21 0.69 -7.34
CA THR A 201 -12.02 -0.37 -6.72
C THR A 201 -12.84 -1.13 -7.77
N GLY A 202 -13.48 -2.23 -7.36
CA GLY A 202 -14.47 -2.96 -8.18
C GLY A 202 -13.90 -3.87 -9.26
N GLY A 203 -12.58 -4.06 -9.36
CA GLY A 203 -11.96 -4.88 -10.40
C GLY A 203 -12.46 -6.33 -10.43
N SER A 204 -12.67 -6.96 -9.26
CA SER A 204 -13.17 -8.34 -9.19
C SER A 204 -14.55 -8.51 -9.82
N GLY A 205 -15.48 -7.59 -9.57
CA GLY A 205 -16.83 -7.62 -10.19
C GLY A 205 -16.73 -7.44 -11.71
N LYS A 206 -16.04 -6.39 -12.17
CA LYS A 206 -15.88 -6.12 -13.61
C LYS A 206 -15.22 -7.29 -14.38
N ILE A 207 -14.27 -8.00 -13.75
CA ILE A 207 -13.67 -9.19 -14.33
C ILE A 207 -14.70 -10.33 -14.41
N ALA A 208 -15.45 -10.58 -13.35
CA ALA A 208 -16.48 -11.62 -13.34
C ALA A 208 -17.55 -11.37 -14.42
N ASP A 209 -18.06 -10.15 -14.51
CA ASP A 209 -19.05 -9.74 -15.51
C ASP A 209 -18.53 -9.94 -16.95
N LEU A 210 -17.26 -9.56 -17.18
CA LEU A 210 -16.63 -9.74 -18.49
C LEU A 210 -16.48 -11.22 -18.84
N VAL A 211 -16.08 -12.07 -17.89
CA VAL A 211 -15.95 -13.51 -18.11
C VAL A 211 -17.30 -14.15 -18.44
N LEU A 212 -18.36 -13.80 -17.70
CA LEU A 212 -19.70 -14.30 -17.96
C LEU A 212 -20.19 -13.90 -19.36
N LYS A 213 -20.05 -12.62 -19.72
CA LYS A 213 -20.40 -12.13 -21.05
C LYS A 213 -19.69 -12.88 -22.18
N LEU A 214 -18.36 -13.07 -22.07
CA LEU A 214 -17.60 -13.82 -23.08
C LEU A 214 -17.96 -15.30 -23.15
N ALA A 215 -18.39 -15.90 -22.05
CA ALA A 215 -18.89 -17.28 -22.04
C ALA A 215 -20.22 -17.40 -22.78
N GLU A 216 -21.15 -16.48 -22.56
CA GLU A 216 -22.45 -16.42 -23.25
C GLU A 216 -22.30 -16.23 -24.78
N GLU A 217 -21.40 -15.31 -25.19
CA GLU A 217 -21.10 -15.03 -26.60
C GLU A 217 -20.51 -16.26 -27.35
N ARG A 218 -19.90 -17.21 -26.62
CA ARG A 218 -19.35 -18.45 -27.21
C ARG A 218 -20.33 -19.60 -27.28
N THR A 219 -21.44 -19.51 -26.57
CA THR A 219 -22.46 -20.57 -26.51
C THR A 219 -23.60 -20.32 -27.51
N ASN A 220 -23.71 -19.12 -28.04
CA ASN A 220 -24.59 -18.70 -29.13
C ASN A 220 -23.80 -18.71 -30.46
#